data_12d6e99c0f2f2a78bbab6580b38bf2e8
#
_entry.id   12d6e99c0f2f2a78bbab6580b38bf2e8
#
_cell.length_a   1.000
_cell.length_b   1.000
_cell.length_c   1.000
_cell.angle_alpha   90.00
_cell.angle_beta   90.00
_cell.angle_gamma   90.00
#
_symmetry.space_group_name_H-M   'P 1'
#
loop_
_entity.id
_entity.type
_entity.pdbx_description
1 polymer ?
#
loop_
_entity_poly.entity_id
_entity_poly.type
_entity_poly.pdbx_seq_one_letter_code
_entity_poly.pdbx_strand_id
1 'polypeptide(L)'
;MTEPTLFQRSSEPLAARMRPKSLEEFLGQEHLLGPGKPLGELIRRGDVGSCIFWGPPGSGKTTLARLIANYTDRHFEPFSAVTEGVGRVREIIKEAEERLKYEGRGTILFCDEIHRFNKAQQDAFLPWVENGIVTLIGATTENPSFELTQPLLSRCRVFVLEPLTPEHIGTIVRRAIDAETKGRGEKGEVRFGDDAIELLVRHAQGDARRALNALEAVFQHVTNLSPPPSPVPGDVVQAVLEKPLPVYDKAGEQHFNLISALHKAVRGSDVEGSLYWLARMLAGGEDPLYLARRLVRIASEDVGLADPRALSVALAAKDAYHFLGTPEGELALAQATVYLATAPKSNRVYEAFSQATDAAAEHPAEPVPLHIRNAPTRLMEELGYGAGYKYAHAYEHAYVPQEYLPEALRGRKWYEPSDFGYEKDIKKRMEWWEQLKQKATEGRKDGMGMTE
;
A
#
# COMPACT_ATOMS: atom_id res chain seq x y z
N MET A 1 -25.10 -4.56 -51.43
CA MET A 1 -25.09 -5.46 -50.26
C MET A 1 -23.87 -6.33 -50.42
N THR A 2 -22.79 -5.95 -49.75
CA THR A 2 -21.55 -6.74 -49.68
C THR A 2 -21.70 -7.74 -48.57
N GLU A 3 -21.63 -9.03 -48.90
CA GLU A 3 -21.63 -10.14 -47.92
C GLU A 3 -20.51 -9.94 -46.92
N PRO A 4 -20.75 -10.16 -45.60
CA PRO A 4 -19.69 -10.05 -44.61
C PRO A 4 -18.67 -11.17 -44.85
N THR A 5 -17.44 -10.78 -45.11
CA THR A 5 -16.30 -11.72 -45.23
C THR A 5 -16.14 -12.54 -43.96
N LEU A 6 -16.02 -13.86 -44.13
CA LEU A 6 -15.90 -14.92 -43.13
C LEU A 6 -14.68 -14.78 -42.16
N PHE A 7 -13.99 -13.63 -42.13
CA PHE A 7 -12.76 -13.39 -41.37
C PHE A 7 -12.75 -12.10 -40.54
N GLN A 8 -13.91 -11.52 -40.23
CA GLN A 8 -13.91 -10.49 -39.18
C GLN A 8 -13.78 -11.18 -37.81
N ARG A 9 -12.54 -11.45 -37.39
CA ARG A 9 -12.24 -11.63 -35.98
C ARG A 9 -12.77 -10.40 -35.25
N SER A 10 -13.64 -10.57 -34.28
CA SER A 10 -14.02 -9.51 -33.37
C SER A 10 -12.73 -8.87 -32.83
N SER A 11 -12.52 -7.59 -33.07
CA SER A 11 -11.34 -6.86 -32.61
C SER A 11 -11.32 -6.70 -31.08
N GLU A 12 -12.39 -7.14 -30.44
CA GLU A 12 -12.55 -7.05 -29.00
C GLU A 12 -11.83 -8.21 -28.28
N PRO A 13 -10.97 -7.92 -27.26
CA PRO A 13 -10.25 -8.95 -26.50
C PRO A 13 -11.18 -9.96 -25.85
N LEU A 14 -10.74 -11.21 -25.73
CA LEU A 14 -11.51 -12.30 -25.12
C LEU A 14 -12.03 -11.94 -23.73
N ALA A 15 -11.20 -11.30 -22.90
CA ALA A 15 -11.59 -10.81 -21.59
C ALA A 15 -12.76 -9.82 -21.58
N ALA A 16 -12.96 -9.07 -22.66
CA ALA A 16 -14.10 -8.17 -22.78
C ALA A 16 -15.36 -8.89 -23.29
N ARG A 17 -15.19 -9.81 -24.24
CA ARG A 17 -16.29 -10.63 -24.79
C ARG A 17 -16.90 -11.59 -23.77
N MET A 18 -16.06 -12.10 -22.85
CA MET A 18 -16.45 -13.05 -21.80
C MET A 18 -16.99 -12.37 -20.53
N ARG A 19 -17.25 -11.06 -20.54
CA ARG A 19 -17.84 -10.38 -19.38
C ARG A 19 -19.23 -10.91 -19.08
N PRO A 20 -19.54 -11.29 -17.82
CA PRO A 20 -20.86 -11.66 -17.39
C PRO A 20 -21.91 -10.59 -17.73
N LYS A 21 -23.07 -11.02 -18.21
CA LYS A 21 -24.20 -10.16 -18.57
C LYS A 21 -25.28 -10.14 -17.50
N SER A 22 -25.24 -11.10 -16.56
CA SER A 22 -26.14 -11.16 -15.42
C SER A 22 -25.40 -11.53 -14.15
N LEU A 23 -26.05 -11.39 -12.99
CA LEU A 23 -25.49 -11.78 -11.69
C LEU A 23 -25.30 -13.29 -11.57
N GLU A 24 -26.11 -14.09 -12.25
CA GLU A 24 -26.03 -15.56 -12.27
C GLU A 24 -24.79 -16.05 -13.03
N GLU A 25 -24.35 -15.27 -14.02
CA GLU A 25 -23.11 -15.55 -14.75
C GLU A 25 -21.85 -15.09 -14.00
N PHE A 26 -22.02 -14.17 -13.04
CA PHE A 26 -20.92 -13.59 -12.27
C PHE A 26 -20.44 -14.60 -11.23
N LEU A 27 -19.21 -15.06 -11.37
CA LEU A 27 -18.59 -16.07 -10.50
C LEU A 27 -17.79 -15.42 -9.39
N GLY A 28 -17.86 -16.04 -8.22
CA GLY A 28 -17.19 -15.56 -7.01
C GLY A 28 -17.95 -14.43 -6.30
N GLN A 29 -17.38 -13.95 -5.23
CA GLN A 29 -17.93 -12.88 -4.38
C GLN A 29 -19.25 -13.28 -3.69
N GLU A 30 -19.43 -14.56 -3.36
CA GLU A 30 -20.64 -15.09 -2.71
C GLU A 30 -20.90 -14.41 -1.36
N HIS A 31 -19.85 -13.96 -0.68
CA HIS A 31 -19.93 -13.19 0.57
C HIS A 31 -20.60 -11.81 0.39
N LEU A 32 -20.62 -11.26 -0.84
CA LEU A 32 -21.27 -9.99 -1.19
C LEU A 32 -22.60 -10.18 -1.91
N LEU A 33 -22.66 -11.16 -2.83
CA LEU A 33 -23.74 -11.31 -3.81
C LEU A 33 -24.67 -12.50 -3.54
N GLY A 34 -24.25 -13.42 -2.66
CA GLY A 34 -25.01 -14.61 -2.31
C GLY A 34 -26.41 -14.30 -1.77
N PRO A 35 -27.26 -15.32 -1.60
CA PRO A 35 -28.60 -15.16 -1.05
C PRO A 35 -28.58 -14.49 0.33
N GLY A 36 -29.40 -13.44 0.50
CA GLY A 36 -29.49 -12.68 1.74
C GLY A 36 -28.30 -11.74 2.03
N LYS A 37 -27.37 -11.60 1.10
CA LYS A 37 -26.23 -10.66 1.26
C LYS A 37 -26.62 -9.25 0.86
N PRO A 38 -26.19 -8.22 1.63
CA PRO A 38 -26.67 -6.84 1.47
C PRO A 38 -26.49 -6.28 0.06
N LEU A 39 -25.31 -6.47 -0.57
CA LEU A 39 -25.07 -5.92 -1.92
C LEU A 39 -25.94 -6.59 -2.97
N GLY A 40 -26.07 -7.93 -2.93
CA GLY A 40 -26.94 -8.67 -3.85
C GLY A 40 -28.41 -8.22 -3.76
N GLU A 41 -28.92 -7.97 -2.53
CA GLU A 41 -30.27 -7.46 -2.32
C GLU A 41 -30.45 -6.02 -2.82
N LEU A 42 -29.47 -5.14 -2.59
CA LEU A 42 -29.49 -3.76 -3.09
C LEU A 42 -29.51 -3.72 -4.62
N ILE A 43 -28.73 -4.58 -5.28
CA ILE A 43 -28.71 -4.65 -6.75
C ILE A 43 -30.08 -5.10 -7.27
N ARG A 44 -30.68 -6.17 -6.72
CA ARG A 44 -32.00 -6.67 -7.15
C ARG A 44 -33.12 -5.66 -6.94
N ARG A 45 -33.01 -4.80 -5.92
CA ARG A 45 -33.97 -3.71 -5.65
C ARG A 45 -33.71 -2.45 -6.48
N GLY A 46 -32.60 -2.38 -7.21
CA GLY A 46 -32.20 -1.16 -7.94
C GLY A 46 -31.74 0.00 -7.05
N ASP A 47 -31.48 -0.24 -5.77
CA ASP A 47 -31.16 0.77 -4.77
C ASP A 47 -29.70 0.72 -4.32
N VAL A 48 -28.79 0.76 -5.27
CA VAL A 48 -27.36 0.82 -5.00
C VAL A 48 -26.94 2.28 -4.88
N GLY A 49 -26.52 2.68 -3.70
CA GLY A 49 -25.89 4.00 -3.45
C GLY A 49 -24.42 4.03 -3.83
N SER A 50 -23.77 5.18 -3.60
CA SER A 50 -22.34 5.32 -3.87
C SER A 50 -21.50 4.36 -3.05
N CYS A 51 -20.50 3.75 -3.70
CA CYS A 51 -19.68 2.72 -3.07
C CYS A 51 -18.26 2.66 -3.65
N ILE A 52 -17.38 2.02 -2.91
CA ILE A 52 -16.01 1.74 -3.31
C ILE A 52 -15.83 0.22 -3.39
N PHE A 53 -15.39 -0.27 -4.54
CA PHE A 53 -14.96 -1.65 -4.72
C PHE A 53 -13.46 -1.76 -4.52
N TRP A 54 -13.07 -2.41 -3.46
CA TRP A 54 -11.67 -2.68 -3.13
C TRP A 54 -11.35 -4.15 -3.32
N GLY A 55 -10.27 -4.47 -4.02
CA GLY A 55 -9.82 -5.85 -4.22
C GLY A 55 -8.79 -5.98 -5.35
N PRO A 56 -8.19 -7.17 -5.51
CA PRO A 56 -7.11 -7.39 -6.45
C PRO A 56 -7.55 -7.21 -7.92
N PRO A 57 -6.59 -7.07 -8.86
CA PRO A 57 -6.87 -7.07 -10.28
C PRO A 57 -7.65 -8.32 -10.69
N GLY A 58 -8.52 -8.19 -11.68
CA GLY A 58 -9.29 -9.32 -12.23
C GLY A 58 -10.36 -9.93 -11.33
N SER A 59 -10.62 -9.37 -10.13
CA SER A 59 -11.67 -9.82 -9.20
C SER A 59 -13.11 -9.48 -9.64
N GLY A 60 -13.26 -8.69 -10.73
CA GLY A 60 -14.58 -8.37 -11.30
C GLY A 60 -15.13 -6.99 -10.97
N LYS A 61 -14.37 -6.05 -10.36
CA LYS A 61 -14.82 -4.69 -9.96
C LYS A 61 -15.56 -3.94 -11.06
N THR A 62 -14.93 -3.78 -12.22
CA THR A 62 -15.52 -3.09 -13.40
C THR A 62 -16.75 -3.83 -13.94
N THR A 63 -16.71 -5.16 -13.94
CA THR A 63 -17.84 -6.00 -14.39
C THR A 63 -19.04 -5.86 -13.46
N LEU A 64 -18.82 -5.89 -12.15
CA LEU A 64 -19.88 -5.72 -11.17
C LEU A 64 -20.50 -4.33 -11.25
N ALA A 65 -19.70 -3.27 -11.44
CA ALA A 65 -20.22 -1.92 -11.63
C ALA A 65 -21.13 -1.80 -12.87
N ARG A 66 -20.76 -2.45 -13.97
CA ARG A 66 -21.62 -2.51 -15.20
C ARG A 66 -22.90 -3.29 -14.96
N LEU A 67 -22.84 -4.41 -14.26
CA LEU A 67 -24.03 -5.17 -13.90
C LEU A 67 -24.98 -4.33 -13.03
N ILE A 68 -24.46 -3.61 -12.04
CA ILE A 68 -25.27 -2.70 -11.23
C ILE A 68 -25.98 -1.67 -12.11
N ALA A 69 -25.28 -1.05 -13.07
CA ALA A 69 -25.89 -0.08 -13.96
C ALA A 69 -27.05 -0.69 -14.76
N ASN A 70 -26.88 -1.92 -15.26
CA ASN A 70 -27.94 -2.64 -15.99
C ASN A 70 -29.14 -2.95 -15.11
N TYR A 71 -28.90 -3.44 -13.86
CA TYR A 71 -29.98 -3.79 -12.93
C TYR A 71 -30.73 -2.58 -12.38
N THR A 72 -30.07 -1.40 -12.35
CA THR A 72 -30.65 -0.16 -11.80
C THR A 72 -31.21 0.76 -12.88
N ASP A 73 -31.16 0.36 -14.15
CA ASP A 73 -31.51 1.18 -15.33
C ASP A 73 -30.86 2.57 -15.34
N ARG A 74 -29.63 2.65 -14.82
CA ARG A 74 -28.85 3.88 -14.80
C ARG A 74 -27.85 3.91 -15.96
N HIS A 75 -27.56 5.08 -16.46
CA HIS A 75 -26.49 5.26 -17.44
C HIS A 75 -25.13 4.97 -16.81
N PHE A 76 -24.32 4.15 -17.49
CA PHE A 76 -22.98 3.81 -17.03
C PHE A 76 -21.93 4.66 -17.73
N GLU A 77 -21.32 5.57 -17.00
CA GLU A 77 -20.26 6.43 -17.49
C GLU A 77 -18.91 5.99 -16.90
N PRO A 78 -18.05 5.33 -17.69
CA PRO A 78 -16.73 4.94 -17.23
C PRO A 78 -15.79 6.14 -17.25
N PHE A 79 -14.98 6.25 -16.22
CA PHE A 79 -13.98 7.27 -16.05
C PHE A 79 -12.69 6.67 -15.50
N SER A 80 -11.54 7.03 -16.06
CA SER A 80 -10.24 6.55 -15.62
C SER A 80 -9.42 7.68 -14.99
N ALA A 81 -9.11 7.54 -13.71
CA ALA A 81 -8.25 8.48 -12.99
C ALA A 81 -6.80 8.55 -13.53
N VAL A 82 -6.40 7.58 -14.36
CA VAL A 82 -5.06 7.52 -14.96
C VAL A 82 -4.95 8.39 -16.21
N THR A 83 -6.01 8.41 -17.03
CA THR A 83 -5.98 9.04 -18.37
C THR A 83 -6.77 10.33 -18.45
N GLU A 84 -7.67 10.60 -17.50
CA GLU A 84 -8.63 11.70 -17.55
C GLU A 84 -8.50 12.60 -16.32
N GLY A 85 -8.72 13.90 -16.50
CA GLY A 85 -8.61 14.91 -15.45
C GLY A 85 -9.95 15.43 -14.95
N VAL A 86 -9.93 16.31 -13.92
CA VAL A 86 -11.13 16.93 -13.32
C VAL A 86 -12.00 17.69 -14.33
N GLY A 87 -11.42 18.17 -15.43
CA GLY A 87 -12.19 18.81 -16.52
C GLY A 87 -13.24 17.87 -17.10
N ARG A 88 -12.86 16.63 -17.42
CA ARG A 88 -13.78 15.61 -17.95
C ARG A 88 -14.88 15.24 -16.95
N VAL A 89 -14.55 15.21 -15.65
CA VAL A 89 -15.56 14.97 -14.60
C VAL A 89 -16.68 16.01 -14.66
N ARG A 90 -16.34 17.30 -14.82
CA ARG A 90 -17.34 18.38 -14.91
C ARG A 90 -18.25 18.25 -16.14
N GLU A 91 -17.72 17.82 -17.28
CA GLU A 91 -18.50 17.53 -18.48
C GLU A 91 -19.50 16.39 -18.23
N ILE A 92 -19.01 15.27 -17.65
CA ILE A 92 -19.85 14.13 -17.29
C ILE A 92 -20.97 14.53 -16.33
N ILE A 93 -20.67 15.37 -15.35
CA ILE A 93 -21.67 15.84 -14.39
C ILE A 93 -22.75 16.65 -15.09
N LYS A 94 -22.37 17.58 -16.00
CA LYS A 94 -23.33 18.36 -16.76
C LYS A 94 -24.24 17.46 -17.62
N GLU A 95 -23.67 16.47 -18.27
CA GLU A 95 -24.44 15.47 -19.03
C GLU A 95 -25.38 14.64 -18.13
N ALA A 96 -24.92 14.31 -16.90
CA ALA A 96 -25.71 13.58 -15.91
C ALA A 96 -26.89 14.42 -15.39
N GLU A 97 -26.68 15.72 -15.13
CA GLU A 97 -27.75 16.67 -14.75
C GLU A 97 -28.80 16.80 -15.86
N GLU A 98 -28.38 16.96 -17.10
CA GLU A 98 -29.28 17.04 -18.25
C GLU A 98 -30.08 15.73 -18.41
N ARG A 99 -29.42 14.56 -18.30
CA ARG A 99 -30.06 13.26 -18.40
C ARG A 99 -31.08 13.04 -17.29
N LEU A 100 -30.73 13.39 -16.06
CA LEU A 100 -31.66 13.31 -14.93
C LEU A 100 -32.88 14.20 -15.10
N LYS A 101 -32.66 15.42 -15.61
CA LYS A 101 -33.74 16.41 -15.81
C LYS A 101 -34.68 16.07 -16.95
N TYR A 102 -34.16 15.59 -18.08
CA TYR A 102 -34.95 15.39 -19.31
C TYR A 102 -35.44 13.96 -19.49
N GLU A 103 -34.65 12.97 -19.02
CA GLU A 103 -34.95 11.55 -19.19
C GLU A 103 -35.42 10.89 -17.88
N GLY A 104 -35.26 11.54 -16.73
CA GLY A 104 -35.51 10.95 -15.42
C GLY A 104 -34.54 9.79 -15.06
N ARG A 105 -33.44 9.65 -15.80
CA ARG A 105 -32.50 8.54 -15.70
C ARG A 105 -31.25 8.95 -14.95
N GLY A 106 -30.94 8.23 -13.86
CA GLY A 106 -29.74 8.47 -13.08
C GLY A 106 -28.46 8.05 -13.81
N THR A 107 -27.32 8.51 -13.31
CA THR A 107 -25.99 8.16 -13.88
C THR A 107 -25.13 7.51 -12.81
N ILE A 108 -24.52 6.36 -13.14
CA ILE A 108 -23.42 5.76 -12.38
C ILE A 108 -22.11 6.27 -13.00
N LEU A 109 -21.36 7.03 -12.24
CA LEU A 109 -20.00 7.41 -12.55
C LEU A 109 -19.06 6.33 -12.00
N PHE A 110 -18.50 5.51 -12.89
CA PHE A 110 -17.54 4.50 -12.52
C PHE A 110 -16.12 5.05 -12.62
N CYS A 111 -15.47 5.26 -11.48
CA CYS A 111 -14.10 5.77 -11.40
C CYS A 111 -13.12 4.60 -11.16
N ASP A 112 -12.42 4.18 -12.22
CA ASP A 112 -11.38 3.15 -12.09
C ASP A 112 -10.09 3.76 -11.52
N GLU A 113 -9.41 3.01 -10.64
CA GLU A 113 -8.19 3.41 -9.94
C GLU A 113 -8.34 4.75 -9.19
N ILE A 114 -9.45 4.92 -8.46
CA ILE A 114 -9.81 6.17 -7.77
C ILE A 114 -8.72 6.69 -6.81
N HIS A 115 -7.84 5.82 -6.30
CA HIS A 115 -6.70 6.16 -5.46
C HIS A 115 -5.64 7.02 -6.20
N ARG A 116 -5.65 7.06 -7.52
CA ARG A 116 -4.75 7.90 -8.33
C ARG A 116 -5.07 9.39 -8.23
N PHE A 117 -6.27 9.73 -7.79
CA PHE A 117 -6.62 11.11 -7.52
C PHE A 117 -5.98 11.63 -6.24
N ASN A 118 -5.45 12.86 -6.29
CA ASN A 118 -5.06 13.56 -5.07
C ASN A 118 -6.29 13.96 -4.23
N LYS A 119 -6.07 14.36 -2.99
CA LYS A 119 -7.15 14.68 -2.04
C LYS A 119 -8.13 15.73 -2.58
N ALA A 120 -7.65 16.80 -3.20
CA ALA A 120 -8.49 17.86 -3.76
C ALA A 120 -9.37 17.37 -4.91
N GLN A 121 -8.85 16.43 -5.73
CA GLN A 121 -9.61 15.81 -6.81
C GLN A 121 -10.68 14.85 -6.28
N GLN A 122 -10.38 14.10 -5.22
CA GLN A 122 -11.36 13.24 -4.56
C GLN A 122 -12.48 14.07 -3.91
N ASP A 123 -12.14 15.16 -3.25
CA ASP A 123 -13.13 16.06 -2.64
C ASP A 123 -14.04 16.75 -3.67
N ALA A 124 -13.58 16.89 -4.92
CA ALA A 124 -14.38 17.45 -5.99
C ALA A 124 -15.65 16.62 -6.32
N PHE A 125 -15.68 15.30 -6.00
CA PHE A 125 -16.86 14.46 -6.20
C PHE A 125 -17.97 14.70 -5.16
N LEU A 126 -17.62 15.21 -3.97
CA LEU A 126 -18.53 15.27 -2.82
C LEU A 126 -19.86 15.99 -3.10
N PRO A 127 -19.88 17.18 -3.71
CA PRO A 127 -21.14 17.89 -3.96
C PRO A 127 -22.11 17.10 -4.85
N TRP A 128 -21.60 16.39 -5.83
CA TRP A 128 -22.42 15.66 -6.80
C TRP A 128 -22.92 14.32 -6.27
N VAL A 129 -22.14 13.69 -5.41
CA VAL A 129 -22.53 12.48 -4.67
C VAL A 129 -23.59 12.82 -3.62
N GLU A 130 -23.43 13.92 -2.87
CA GLU A 130 -24.38 14.40 -1.86
C GLU A 130 -25.73 14.79 -2.46
N ASN A 131 -25.70 15.48 -3.59
CA ASN A 131 -26.92 15.93 -4.27
C ASN A 131 -27.62 14.83 -5.09
N GLY A 132 -27.03 13.63 -5.16
CA GLY A 132 -27.60 12.50 -5.89
C GLY A 132 -27.60 12.67 -7.43
N ILE A 133 -26.84 13.64 -7.97
CA ILE A 133 -26.69 13.85 -9.43
C ILE A 133 -26.05 12.64 -10.07
N VAL A 134 -25.04 12.08 -9.42
CA VAL A 134 -24.41 10.82 -9.81
C VAL A 134 -24.32 9.85 -8.64
N THR A 135 -24.37 8.56 -8.94
CA THR A 135 -23.97 7.50 -8.03
C THR A 135 -22.51 7.15 -8.35
N LEU A 136 -21.61 7.44 -7.42
CA LEU A 136 -20.18 7.13 -7.60
C LEU A 136 -19.92 5.66 -7.26
N ILE A 137 -19.32 4.93 -8.19
CA ILE A 137 -18.73 3.62 -7.92
C ILE A 137 -17.21 3.75 -8.17
N GLY A 138 -16.45 3.88 -7.10
CA GLY A 138 -14.98 3.89 -7.18
C GLY A 138 -14.43 2.46 -7.18
N ALA A 139 -13.43 2.18 -8.00
CA ALA A 139 -12.67 0.93 -7.95
C ALA A 139 -11.23 1.22 -7.56
N THR A 140 -10.66 0.38 -6.71
CA THR A 140 -9.28 0.48 -6.28
C THR A 140 -8.69 -0.88 -5.96
N THR A 141 -7.39 -1.03 -6.20
CA THR A 141 -6.58 -2.16 -5.73
C THR A 141 -5.89 -1.85 -4.41
N GLU A 142 -5.82 -0.58 -4.02
CA GLU A 142 -5.17 -0.13 -2.79
C GLU A 142 -6.16 0.01 -1.63
N ASN A 143 -5.67 -0.07 -0.40
CA ASN A 143 -6.52 0.02 0.78
C ASN A 143 -7.16 1.41 0.89
N PRO A 144 -8.50 1.51 0.79
CA PRO A 144 -9.20 2.79 0.79
C PRO A 144 -8.94 3.63 2.03
N SER A 145 -8.67 3.00 3.19
CA SER A 145 -8.43 3.71 4.45
C SER A 145 -7.18 4.56 4.45
N PHE A 146 -6.21 4.26 3.57
CA PHE A 146 -4.97 5.02 3.44
C PHE A 146 -4.99 6.00 2.27
N GLU A 147 -5.70 5.64 1.20
CA GLU A 147 -5.63 6.34 -0.08
C GLU A 147 -6.80 7.29 -0.34
N LEU A 148 -7.95 7.06 0.30
CA LEU A 148 -9.12 7.89 0.10
C LEU A 148 -9.36 8.86 1.26
N THR A 149 -9.94 10.02 0.94
CA THR A 149 -10.26 11.04 1.95
C THR A 149 -11.41 10.59 2.84
N GLN A 150 -11.36 10.94 4.13
CA GLN A 150 -12.41 10.62 5.09
C GLN A 150 -13.80 11.15 4.68
N PRO A 151 -13.93 12.39 4.13
CA PRO A 151 -15.20 12.86 3.59
C PRO A 151 -15.79 11.96 2.52
N LEU A 152 -14.98 11.43 1.61
CA LEU A 152 -15.44 10.52 0.56
C LEU A 152 -15.85 9.15 1.15
N LEU A 153 -15.04 8.58 2.03
CA LEU A 153 -15.34 7.31 2.71
C LEU A 153 -16.61 7.36 3.55
N SER A 154 -16.91 8.50 4.17
CA SER A 154 -18.14 8.64 4.97
C SER A 154 -19.42 8.63 4.14
N ARG A 155 -19.33 8.83 2.81
CA ARG A 155 -20.46 8.89 1.87
C ARG A 155 -20.54 7.66 0.96
N CYS A 156 -19.54 6.79 1.00
CA CYS A 156 -19.47 5.59 0.18
C CYS A 156 -19.39 4.34 1.04
N ARG A 157 -20.14 3.30 0.68
CA ARG A 157 -19.97 1.98 1.31
C ARG A 157 -18.76 1.27 0.67
N VAL A 158 -17.88 0.72 1.47
CA VAL A 158 -16.76 -0.07 0.97
C VAL A 158 -17.15 -1.54 0.89
N PHE A 159 -16.98 -2.14 -0.28
CA PHE A 159 -17.15 -3.57 -0.52
C PHE A 159 -15.81 -4.19 -0.92
N VAL A 160 -15.41 -5.22 -0.19
CA VAL A 160 -14.14 -5.91 -0.42
C VAL A 160 -14.38 -7.08 -1.36
N LEU A 161 -13.74 -7.06 -2.53
CA LEU A 161 -13.75 -8.17 -3.47
C LEU A 161 -12.52 -9.06 -3.24
N GLU A 162 -12.75 -10.34 -3.13
CA GLU A 162 -11.70 -11.34 -2.94
C GLU A 162 -11.12 -11.82 -4.28
N PRO A 163 -9.89 -12.39 -4.28
CA PRO A 163 -9.37 -13.10 -5.46
C PRO A 163 -10.32 -14.25 -5.83
N LEU A 164 -10.44 -14.54 -7.12
CA LEU A 164 -11.22 -15.69 -7.56
C LEU A 164 -10.49 -16.99 -7.19
N THR A 165 -11.27 -17.99 -6.77
CA THR A 165 -10.70 -19.30 -6.45
C THR A 165 -10.25 -20.03 -7.73
N PRO A 166 -9.39 -21.04 -7.62
CA PRO A 166 -8.99 -21.88 -8.76
C PRO A 166 -10.20 -22.49 -9.50
N GLU A 167 -11.25 -22.86 -8.77
CA GLU A 167 -12.51 -23.41 -9.31
C GLU A 167 -13.27 -22.37 -10.14
N HIS A 168 -13.33 -21.11 -9.64
CA HIS A 168 -13.96 -20.00 -10.38
C HIS A 168 -13.20 -19.73 -11.68
N ILE A 169 -11.86 -19.62 -11.60
CA ILE A 169 -11.02 -19.41 -12.79
C ILE A 169 -11.17 -20.58 -13.78
N GLY A 170 -11.14 -21.82 -13.31
CA GLY A 170 -11.37 -23.01 -14.13
C GLY A 170 -12.70 -22.98 -14.87
N THR A 171 -13.76 -22.54 -14.20
CA THR A 171 -15.10 -22.39 -14.80
C THR A 171 -15.10 -21.28 -15.86
N ILE A 172 -14.45 -20.14 -15.60
CA ILE A 172 -14.32 -19.03 -16.57
C ILE A 172 -13.56 -19.49 -17.81
N VAL A 173 -12.44 -20.20 -17.62
CA VAL A 173 -11.60 -20.71 -18.73
C VAL A 173 -12.40 -21.71 -19.57
N ARG A 174 -13.11 -22.68 -18.97
CA ARG A 174 -13.94 -23.64 -19.71
C ARG A 174 -15.06 -22.95 -20.50
N ARG A 175 -15.78 -22.00 -19.87
CA ARG A 175 -16.81 -21.21 -20.58
C ARG A 175 -16.22 -20.45 -21.78
N ALA A 176 -15.02 -19.92 -21.65
CA ALA A 176 -14.34 -19.20 -22.72
C ALA A 176 -13.91 -20.15 -23.87
N ILE A 177 -13.38 -21.34 -23.53
CA ILE A 177 -13.05 -22.37 -24.51
C ILE A 177 -14.29 -22.78 -25.29
N ASP A 178 -15.41 -23.05 -24.62
CA ASP A 178 -16.69 -23.42 -25.24
C ASP A 178 -17.21 -22.32 -26.18
N ALA A 179 -17.13 -21.05 -25.76
CA ALA A 179 -17.57 -19.93 -26.57
C ALA A 179 -16.72 -19.74 -27.84
N GLU A 180 -15.38 -19.86 -27.72
CA GLU A 180 -14.46 -19.76 -28.86
C GLU A 180 -14.62 -20.94 -29.83
N THR A 181 -14.85 -22.14 -29.32
CA THR A 181 -15.02 -23.34 -30.12
C THR A 181 -16.32 -23.33 -30.91
N LYS A 182 -17.45 -22.95 -30.27
CA LYS A 182 -18.76 -22.82 -30.94
C LYS A 182 -18.77 -21.79 -32.06
N GLY A 183 -18.00 -20.72 -31.91
CA GLY A 183 -17.88 -19.68 -32.92
C GLY A 183 -17.13 -20.09 -34.20
N ARG A 184 -16.45 -21.28 -34.21
CA ARG A 184 -15.58 -21.71 -35.33
C ARG A 184 -16.19 -22.76 -36.27
N GLY A 185 -17.38 -23.30 -35.96
CA GLY A 185 -18.03 -24.35 -36.73
C GLY A 185 -17.31 -25.70 -36.67
N GLU A 186 -17.82 -26.72 -37.37
CA GLU A 186 -17.33 -28.12 -37.35
C GLU A 186 -15.85 -28.33 -37.76
N LYS A 187 -15.22 -27.37 -38.43
CA LYS A 187 -13.83 -27.48 -38.90
C LYS A 187 -12.75 -27.04 -37.94
N GLY A 188 -13.10 -26.64 -36.71
CA GLY A 188 -12.13 -26.01 -35.80
C GLY A 188 -12.32 -26.30 -34.31
N GLU A 189 -12.84 -27.48 -33.93
CA GLU A 189 -12.99 -27.84 -32.50
C GLU A 189 -11.61 -27.98 -31.85
N VAL A 190 -11.20 -26.93 -31.10
CA VAL A 190 -9.99 -26.94 -30.29
C VAL A 190 -10.38 -27.34 -28.87
N ARG A 191 -9.98 -28.54 -28.46
CA ARG A 191 -10.15 -29.01 -27.07
C ARG A 191 -8.88 -28.76 -26.29
N PHE A 192 -8.99 -28.58 -24.98
CA PHE A 192 -7.86 -28.43 -24.07
C PHE A 192 -7.82 -29.64 -23.14
N GLY A 193 -6.61 -30.14 -22.85
CA GLY A 193 -6.39 -31.13 -21.82
C GLY A 193 -6.62 -30.54 -20.43
N ASP A 194 -6.92 -31.37 -19.44
CA ASP A 194 -7.10 -30.93 -18.05
C ASP A 194 -5.80 -30.33 -17.48
N ASP A 195 -4.66 -30.86 -17.85
CA ASP A 195 -3.32 -30.34 -17.54
C ASP A 195 -3.10 -28.91 -18.09
N ALA A 196 -3.57 -28.65 -19.32
CA ALA A 196 -3.51 -27.33 -19.94
C ALA A 196 -4.40 -26.32 -19.21
N ILE A 197 -5.62 -26.73 -18.83
CA ILE A 197 -6.54 -25.88 -18.05
C ILE A 197 -5.96 -25.59 -16.66
N GLU A 198 -5.39 -26.59 -16.00
CA GLU A 198 -4.74 -26.43 -14.69
C GLU A 198 -3.57 -25.45 -14.73
N LEU A 199 -2.76 -25.47 -15.80
CA LEU A 199 -1.67 -24.50 -16.01
C LEU A 199 -2.21 -23.07 -16.17
N LEU A 200 -3.29 -22.87 -16.96
CA LEU A 200 -3.94 -21.56 -17.11
C LEU A 200 -4.49 -21.05 -15.77
N VAL A 201 -5.12 -21.92 -14.97
CA VAL A 201 -5.64 -21.59 -13.64
C VAL A 201 -4.51 -21.16 -12.70
N ARG A 202 -3.41 -21.94 -12.65
CA ARG A 202 -2.25 -21.60 -11.84
C ARG A 202 -1.58 -20.31 -12.29
N HIS A 203 -1.48 -20.08 -13.61
CA HIS A 203 -0.94 -18.83 -14.15
C HIS A 203 -1.77 -17.62 -13.80
N ALA A 204 -3.08 -17.76 -13.76
CA ALA A 204 -4.03 -16.67 -13.46
C ALA A 204 -3.93 -16.14 -12.04
N GLN A 205 -3.64 -17.00 -11.05
CA GLN A 205 -3.51 -16.63 -9.64
C GLN A 205 -4.70 -15.80 -9.10
N GLY A 206 -5.91 -16.16 -9.49
CA GLY A 206 -7.15 -15.49 -9.06
C GLY A 206 -7.57 -14.28 -9.90
N ASP A 207 -6.82 -13.95 -10.96
CA ASP A 207 -7.15 -12.88 -11.90
C ASP A 207 -7.80 -13.43 -13.18
N ALA A 208 -9.13 -13.21 -13.32
CA ALA A 208 -9.87 -13.67 -14.51
C ALA A 208 -9.38 -13.03 -15.83
N ARG A 209 -8.97 -11.77 -15.80
CA ARG A 209 -8.46 -11.07 -17.00
C ARG A 209 -7.16 -11.72 -17.48
N ARG A 210 -6.27 -12.03 -16.53
CA ARG A 210 -5.02 -12.72 -16.82
C ARG A 210 -5.24 -14.13 -17.39
N ALA A 211 -6.20 -14.89 -16.83
CA ALA A 211 -6.59 -16.19 -17.35
C ALA A 211 -7.07 -16.11 -18.80
N LEU A 212 -7.95 -15.17 -19.10
CA LEU A 212 -8.54 -15.01 -20.43
C LEU A 212 -7.55 -14.49 -21.46
N ASN A 213 -6.66 -13.57 -21.07
CA ASN A 213 -5.58 -13.11 -21.96
C ASN A 213 -4.58 -14.23 -22.26
N ALA A 214 -4.23 -15.03 -21.27
CA ALA A 214 -3.39 -16.22 -21.46
C ALA A 214 -4.05 -17.23 -22.40
N LEU A 215 -5.32 -17.53 -22.17
CA LEU A 215 -6.10 -18.41 -23.04
C LEU A 215 -6.16 -17.90 -24.48
N GLU A 216 -6.41 -16.58 -24.67
CA GLU A 216 -6.44 -15.95 -26.00
C GLU A 216 -5.10 -16.10 -26.75
N ALA A 217 -3.98 -15.90 -26.05
CA ALA A 217 -2.64 -16.11 -26.61
C ALA A 217 -2.41 -17.56 -27.02
N VAL A 218 -2.83 -18.53 -26.19
CA VAL A 218 -2.75 -19.96 -26.52
C VAL A 218 -3.62 -20.29 -27.74
N PHE A 219 -4.86 -19.78 -27.80
CA PHE A 219 -5.71 -19.96 -28.99
C PHE A 219 -5.08 -19.42 -30.27
N GLN A 220 -4.49 -18.22 -30.19
CA GLN A 220 -3.78 -17.61 -31.35
C GLN A 220 -2.61 -18.47 -31.79
N HIS A 221 -1.82 -19.00 -30.85
CA HIS A 221 -0.68 -19.87 -31.16
C HIS A 221 -1.14 -21.17 -31.81
N VAL A 222 -2.06 -21.89 -31.18
CA VAL A 222 -2.55 -23.21 -31.60
C VAL A 222 -3.23 -23.14 -32.98
N THR A 223 -3.99 -22.12 -33.27
CA THR A 223 -4.67 -21.97 -34.55
C THR A 223 -3.74 -21.67 -35.73
N ASN A 224 -2.50 -21.27 -35.47
CA ASN A 224 -1.45 -21.10 -36.47
C ASN A 224 -0.65 -22.39 -36.74
N LEU A 225 -0.84 -23.44 -35.93
CA LEU A 225 -0.23 -24.75 -36.13
C LEU A 225 -1.05 -25.57 -37.16
N SER A 226 -0.37 -26.39 -37.95
CA SER A 226 -1.03 -27.23 -38.98
C SER A 226 -0.46 -28.64 -38.93
N PRO A 227 -1.24 -29.65 -38.47
CA PRO A 227 -2.56 -29.54 -37.87
C PRO A 227 -2.52 -29.00 -36.43
N PRO A 228 -3.58 -28.32 -35.94
CA PRO A 228 -3.65 -27.91 -34.55
C PRO A 228 -3.76 -29.14 -33.63
N PRO A 229 -3.05 -29.14 -32.47
CA PRO A 229 -3.20 -30.23 -31.50
C PRO A 229 -4.60 -30.20 -30.88
N SER A 230 -5.25 -31.38 -30.78
CA SER A 230 -6.54 -31.52 -30.12
C SER A 230 -6.61 -32.88 -29.43
N PRO A 231 -6.61 -32.96 -28.08
CA PRO A 231 -6.58 -31.82 -27.15
C PRO A 231 -5.23 -31.08 -27.13
N VAL A 232 -5.26 -29.77 -26.82
CA VAL A 232 -4.07 -28.95 -26.55
C VAL A 232 -3.44 -29.42 -25.23
N PRO A 233 -2.21 -29.92 -25.23
CA PRO A 233 -1.55 -30.39 -24.01
C PRO A 233 -0.93 -29.24 -23.22
N GLY A 234 -0.59 -29.52 -21.95
CA GLY A 234 -0.02 -28.51 -21.03
C GLY A 234 1.32 -27.93 -21.45
N ASP A 235 2.17 -28.74 -22.14
CA ASP A 235 3.48 -28.26 -22.62
C ASP A 235 3.35 -27.16 -23.69
N VAL A 236 2.33 -27.21 -24.54
CA VAL A 236 2.02 -26.12 -25.48
C VAL A 236 1.59 -24.85 -24.75
N VAL A 237 0.76 -24.98 -23.73
CA VAL A 237 0.38 -23.85 -22.87
C VAL A 237 1.60 -23.26 -22.17
N GLN A 238 2.46 -24.10 -21.62
CA GLN A 238 3.68 -23.68 -20.94
C GLN A 238 4.65 -22.94 -21.85
N ALA A 239 4.80 -23.41 -23.10
CA ALA A 239 5.65 -22.76 -24.10
C ALA A 239 5.14 -21.35 -24.49
N VAL A 240 3.82 -21.15 -24.52
CA VAL A 240 3.21 -19.85 -24.85
C VAL A 240 3.28 -18.87 -23.68
N LEU A 241 3.17 -19.38 -22.44
CA LEU A 241 3.06 -18.52 -21.25
C LEU A 241 4.40 -17.97 -20.76
N GLU A 242 5.54 -18.16 -21.48
CA GLU A 242 6.86 -17.72 -21.02
C GLU A 242 6.92 -17.40 -19.51
N LYS A 243 7.84 -18.01 -18.76
CA LYS A 243 8.02 -18.00 -17.28
C LYS A 243 7.00 -17.14 -16.50
N PRO A 244 6.16 -17.69 -15.62
CA PRO A 244 5.23 -16.89 -14.84
C PRO A 244 6.01 -15.82 -14.10
N LEU A 245 5.79 -14.56 -14.45
CA LEU A 245 6.19 -13.45 -13.61
C LEU A 245 5.46 -13.65 -12.28
N PRO A 246 6.14 -13.62 -11.13
CA PRO A 246 5.48 -13.64 -9.85
C PRO A 246 4.42 -12.53 -9.85
N VAL A 247 3.19 -12.86 -9.46
CA VAL A 247 2.16 -11.82 -9.31
C VAL A 247 2.55 -10.97 -8.13
N TYR A 248 3.04 -9.81 -8.45
CA TYR A 248 3.34 -8.77 -7.51
C TYR A 248 2.47 -7.57 -7.86
N ASP A 249 1.46 -7.33 -7.02
CA ASP A 249 0.67 -6.09 -7.10
C ASP A 249 1.47 -4.99 -6.38
N LYS A 250 2.13 -4.13 -7.16
CA LYS A 250 3.03 -3.06 -6.66
C LYS A 250 2.34 -2.04 -5.75
N ALA A 251 1.03 -2.01 -5.68
CA ALA A 251 0.27 -1.01 -4.96
C ALA A 251 -0.91 -1.60 -4.15
N GLY A 252 -1.07 -2.92 -4.12
CA GLY A 252 -2.18 -3.59 -3.45
C GLY A 252 -1.86 -4.15 -2.07
N GLU A 253 -2.85 -4.81 -1.47
CA GLU A 253 -2.75 -5.42 -0.13
C GLU A 253 -1.56 -6.38 -0.01
N GLN A 254 -1.19 -7.10 -1.07
CA GLN A 254 -0.04 -8.00 -1.06
C GLN A 254 1.29 -7.25 -0.86
N HIS A 255 1.44 -6.06 -1.44
CA HIS A 255 2.60 -5.20 -1.23
C HIS A 255 2.78 -4.86 0.26
N PHE A 256 1.70 -4.39 0.92
CA PHE A 256 1.73 -4.08 2.35
C PHE A 256 1.97 -5.31 3.22
N ASN A 257 1.40 -6.46 2.85
CA ASN A 257 1.59 -7.70 3.59
C ASN A 257 3.03 -8.21 3.47
N LEU A 258 3.64 -8.18 2.28
CA LEU A 258 5.00 -8.63 2.05
C LEU A 258 6.03 -7.73 2.73
N ILE A 259 5.90 -6.41 2.62
CA ILE A 259 6.81 -5.49 3.30
C ILE A 259 6.65 -5.56 4.83
N SER A 260 5.42 -5.79 5.33
CA SER A 260 5.16 -6.02 6.75
C SER A 260 5.78 -7.33 7.23
N ALA A 261 5.76 -8.39 6.40
CA ALA A 261 6.38 -9.66 6.69
C ALA A 261 7.91 -9.53 6.75
N LEU A 262 8.52 -8.85 5.76
CA LEU A 262 9.96 -8.52 5.79
C LEU A 262 10.34 -7.77 7.06
N HIS A 263 9.62 -6.71 7.40
CA HIS A 263 9.88 -5.91 8.59
C HIS A 263 9.79 -6.72 9.88
N LYS A 264 8.74 -7.55 10.02
CA LYS A 264 8.54 -8.42 11.19
C LYS A 264 9.59 -9.53 11.28
N ALA A 265 10.02 -10.10 10.16
CA ALA A 265 11.08 -11.10 10.13
C ALA A 265 12.42 -10.51 10.61
N VAL A 266 12.80 -9.32 10.10
CA VAL A 266 14.01 -8.61 10.55
C VAL A 266 13.92 -8.23 12.03
N ARG A 267 12.77 -7.71 12.50
CA ARG A 267 12.52 -7.39 13.91
C ARG A 267 12.60 -8.63 14.79
N GLY A 268 12.06 -9.75 14.32
CA GLY A 268 12.09 -11.05 15.01
C GLY A 268 13.43 -11.78 14.92
N SER A 269 14.44 -11.20 14.26
CA SER A 269 15.76 -11.81 14.06
C SER A 269 15.72 -13.15 13.30
N ASP A 270 14.73 -13.31 12.41
CA ASP A 270 14.63 -14.44 11.49
C ASP A 270 15.35 -14.08 10.17
N VAL A 271 16.56 -14.60 9.99
CA VAL A 271 17.39 -14.31 8.82
C VAL A 271 16.81 -14.94 7.55
N GLU A 272 16.34 -16.17 7.64
CA GLU A 272 15.80 -16.92 6.51
C GLU A 272 14.50 -16.31 5.99
N GLY A 273 13.58 -16.00 6.90
CA GLY A 273 12.36 -15.27 6.58
C GLY A 273 12.63 -13.88 5.99
N SER A 274 13.62 -13.17 6.53
CA SER A 274 14.00 -11.84 6.02
C SER A 274 14.52 -11.91 4.59
N LEU A 275 15.42 -12.83 4.29
CA LEU A 275 15.94 -13.04 2.93
C LEU A 275 14.85 -13.52 1.97
N TYR A 276 13.99 -14.44 2.39
CA TYR A 276 12.90 -14.94 1.57
C TYR A 276 11.93 -13.82 1.15
N TRP A 277 11.49 -13.00 2.10
CA TRP A 277 10.56 -11.91 1.80
C TRP A 277 11.20 -10.83 0.93
N LEU A 278 12.48 -10.49 1.17
CA LEU A 278 13.24 -9.58 0.30
C LEU A 278 13.31 -10.12 -1.14
N ALA A 279 13.75 -11.37 -1.31
CA ALA A 279 13.89 -12.00 -2.62
C ALA A 279 12.54 -12.11 -3.34
N ARG A 280 11.46 -12.46 -2.62
CA ARG A 280 10.11 -12.54 -3.17
C ARG A 280 9.60 -11.18 -3.67
N MET A 281 9.90 -10.08 -2.97
CA MET A 281 9.52 -8.73 -3.39
C MET A 281 10.34 -8.30 -4.61
N LEU A 282 11.66 -8.54 -4.63
CA LEU A 282 12.52 -8.24 -5.78
C LEU A 282 12.10 -9.05 -7.02
N ALA A 283 11.88 -10.35 -6.88
CA ALA A 283 11.39 -11.21 -7.97
C ALA A 283 9.99 -10.77 -8.46
N GLY A 284 9.16 -10.19 -7.61
CA GLY A 284 7.88 -9.59 -7.95
C GLY A 284 8.00 -8.26 -8.69
N GLY A 285 9.21 -7.70 -8.80
CA GLY A 285 9.47 -6.41 -9.46
C GLY A 285 9.21 -5.19 -8.59
N GLU A 286 9.26 -5.34 -7.24
CA GLU A 286 9.24 -4.19 -6.34
C GLU A 286 10.41 -3.24 -6.62
N ASP A 287 10.19 -1.95 -6.40
CA ASP A 287 11.27 -0.96 -6.48
C ASP A 287 12.33 -1.24 -5.40
N PRO A 288 13.56 -1.64 -5.76
CA PRO A 288 14.60 -1.91 -4.78
C PRO A 288 14.94 -0.71 -3.91
N LEU A 289 14.75 0.52 -4.40
CA LEU A 289 14.92 1.73 -3.58
C LEU A 289 13.81 1.88 -2.54
N TYR A 290 12.60 1.37 -2.81
CA TYR A 290 11.56 1.29 -1.80
C TYR A 290 11.95 0.32 -0.68
N LEU A 291 12.49 -0.86 -1.03
CA LEU A 291 13.01 -1.83 -0.07
C LEU A 291 14.17 -1.23 0.74
N ALA A 292 15.09 -0.53 0.09
CA ALA A 292 16.18 0.19 0.76
C ALA A 292 15.65 1.22 1.79
N ARG A 293 14.62 2.01 1.44
CA ARG A 293 13.96 2.94 2.39
C ARG A 293 13.41 2.22 3.62
N ARG A 294 12.84 1.02 3.43
CA ARG A 294 12.33 0.21 4.54
C ARG A 294 13.45 -0.32 5.42
N LEU A 295 14.56 -0.78 4.84
CA LEU A 295 15.74 -1.20 5.61
C LEU A 295 16.33 -0.04 6.44
N VAL A 296 16.42 1.17 5.87
CA VAL A 296 16.85 2.37 6.60
C VAL A 296 15.89 2.66 7.78
N ARG A 297 14.59 2.53 7.57
CA ARG A 297 13.62 2.69 8.66
C ARG A 297 13.79 1.64 9.76
N ILE A 298 13.93 0.37 9.42
CA ILE A 298 14.17 -0.73 10.35
C ILE A 298 15.45 -0.48 11.16
N ALA A 299 16.52 -0.01 10.50
CA ALA A 299 17.78 0.33 11.17
C ALA A 299 17.61 1.38 12.26
N SER A 300 16.74 2.37 12.05
CA SER A 300 16.47 3.44 13.04
C SER A 300 15.43 3.06 14.08
N GLU A 301 14.38 2.33 13.69
CA GLU A 301 13.22 2.00 14.54
C GLU A 301 13.46 0.78 15.42
N ASP A 302 14.00 -0.33 14.84
CA ASP A 302 14.08 -1.62 15.53
C ASP A 302 15.48 -1.95 16.05
N VAL A 303 16.53 -1.51 15.38
CA VAL A 303 17.92 -1.67 15.84
C VAL A 303 18.36 -0.48 16.69
N GLY A 304 18.09 0.73 16.22
CA GLY A 304 18.34 1.96 16.92
C GLY A 304 19.80 2.08 17.42
N LEU A 305 19.96 2.49 18.66
CA LEU A 305 21.28 2.64 19.29
C LEU A 305 21.83 1.34 19.90
N ALA A 306 21.11 0.22 19.78
CA ALA A 306 21.70 -1.08 20.14
C ALA A 306 22.87 -1.45 19.22
N ASP A 307 22.80 -1.06 17.94
CA ASP A 307 23.96 -1.03 17.03
C ASP A 307 23.97 0.26 16.19
N PRO A 308 24.78 1.27 16.56
CA PRO A 308 24.85 2.54 15.85
C PRO A 308 25.30 2.45 14.39
N ARG A 309 25.90 1.33 13.95
CA ARG A 309 26.33 1.12 12.56
C ARG A 309 25.17 0.72 11.65
N ALA A 310 24.07 0.24 12.20
CA ALA A 310 22.94 -0.28 11.43
C ALA A 310 22.43 0.72 10.38
N LEU A 311 22.26 1.98 10.77
CA LEU A 311 21.83 3.03 9.86
C LEU A 311 22.83 3.28 8.72
N SER A 312 24.13 3.29 9.04
CA SER A 312 25.20 3.46 8.04
C SER A 312 25.24 2.29 7.06
N VAL A 313 25.07 1.06 7.53
CA VAL A 313 25.02 -0.15 6.69
C VAL A 313 23.82 -0.09 5.74
N ALA A 314 22.66 0.28 6.21
CA ALA A 314 21.46 0.41 5.38
C ALA A 314 21.60 1.52 4.32
N LEU A 315 22.19 2.66 4.68
CA LEU A 315 22.47 3.74 3.74
C LEU A 315 23.52 3.35 2.71
N ALA A 316 24.62 2.69 3.12
CA ALA A 316 25.65 2.19 2.21
C ALA A 316 25.08 1.16 1.21
N ALA A 317 24.18 0.28 1.65
CA ALA A 317 23.51 -0.67 0.76
C ALA A 317 22.60 0.03 -0.27
N LYS A 318 21.89 1.07 0.14
CA LYS A 318 21.09 1.92 -0.77
C LYS A 318 22.00 2.57 -1.82
N ASP A 319 23.14 3.15 -1.41
CA ASP A 319 24.07 3.81 -2.33
C ASP A 319 24.76 2.82 -3.26
N ALA A 320 25.12 1.62 -2.77
CA ALA A 320 25.67 0.53 -3.58
C ALA A 320 24.66 0.08 -4.63
N TYR A 321 23.39 -0.13 -4.24
CA TYR A 321 22.34 -0.46 -5.21
C TYR A 321 22.16 0.63 -6.26
N HIS A 322 22.13 1.90 -5.85
CA HIS A 322 21.98 3.04 -6.77
C HIS A 322 23.13 3.12 -7.79
N PHE A 323 24.33 2.72 -7.38
CA PHE A 323 25.52 2.73 -8.23
C PHE A 323 25.60 1.52 -9.17
N LEU A 324 25.26 0.32 -8.68
CA LEU A 324 25.40 -0.95 -9.43
C LEU A 324 24.15 -1.30 -10.26
N GLY A 325 22.96 -0.96 -9.75
CA GLY A 325 21.70 -1.39 -10.37
C GLY A 325 21.38 -2.88 -10.18
N THR A 326 20.31 -3.33 -10.84
CA THR A 326 19.88 -4.73 -10.87
C THR A 326 20.66 -5.49 -11.96
N PRO A 327 21.12 -6.73 -11.73
CA PRO A 327 20.92 -7.54 -10.50
C PRO A 327 22.01 -7.38 -9.43
N GLU A 328 23.18 -6.81 -9.74
CA GLU A 328 24.34 -6.82 -8.85
C GLU A 328 24.10 -6.06 -7.54
N GLY A 329 23.41 -4.92 -7.60
CA GLY A 329 23.11 -4.09 -6.43
C GLY A 329 22.14 -4.73 -5.44
N GLU A 330 21.35 -5.71 -5.86
CA GLU A 330 20.41 -6.44 -5.00
C GLU A 330 21.13 -7.20 -3.87
N LEU A 331 22.35 -7.66 -4.14
CA LEU A 331 23.17 -8.35 -3.15
C LEU A 331 23.54 -7.43 -1.97
N ALA A 332 23.73 -6.11 -2.22
CA ALA A 332 23.99 -5.15 -1.15
C ALA A 332 22.76 -5.00 -0.23
N LEU A 333 21.54 -5.01 -0.79
CA LEU A 333 20.30 -5.00 -0.01
C LEU A 333 20.14 -6.29 0.81
N ALA A 334 20.47 -7.45 0.23
CA ALA A 334 20.47 -8.73 0.93
C ALA A 334 21.47 -8.74 2.10
N GLN A 335 22.68 -8.23 1.90
CA GLN A 335 23.70 -8.09 2.95
C GLN A 335 23.20 -7.19 4.09
N ALA A 336 22.60 -6.04 3.79
CA ALA A 336 22.02 -5.15 4.80
C ALA A 336 20.87 -5.82 5.55
N THR A 337 20.03 -6.60 4.87
CA THR A 337 18.92 -7.36 5.48
C THR A 337 19.44 -8.38 6.49
N VAL A 338 20.46 -9.16 6.14
CA VAL A 338 21.10 -10.11 7.06
C VAL A 338 21.71 -9.39 8.26
N TYR A 339 22.43 -8.28 8.00
CA TYR A 339 23.01 -7.47 9.06
C TYR A 339 21.96 -6.99 10.06
N LEU A 340 20.86 -6.40 9.56
CA LEU A 340 19.78 -5.89 10.39
C LEU A 340 19.03 -7.00 11.12
N ALA A 341 18.84 -8.17 10.49
CA ALA A 341 18.22 -9.33 11.13
C ALA A 341 19.06 -9.86 12.28
N THR A 342 20.41 -9.85 12.18
CA THR A 342 21.33 -10.36 13.19
C THR A 342 21.76 -9.32 14.25
N ALA A 343 21.54 -8.03 13.98
CA ALA A 343 21.87 -6.97 14.94
C ALA A 343 21.01 -7.05 16.21
N PRO A 344 21.55 -6.62 17.38
CA PRO A 344 20.73 -6.46 18.58
C PRO A 344 19.61 -5.45 18.32
N LYS A 345 18.45 -5.66 18.94
CA LYS A 345 17.25 -4.85 18.71
C LYS A 345 16.98 -3.90 19.89
N SER A 346 16.66 -2.64 19.58
CA SER A 346 16.14 -1.66 20.53
C SER A 346 15.29 -0.62 19.82
N ASN A 347 14.06 -0.45 20.28
CA ASN A 347 13.14 0.60 19.83
C ASN A 347 13.13 1.81 20.79
N ARG A 348 14.06 1.90 21.76
CA ARG A 348 14.05 2.91 22.82
C ARG A 348 14.10 4.34 22.32
N VAL A 349 14.82 4.61 21.21
CA VAL A 349 14.84 5.93 20.60
C VAL A 349 13.48 6.27 19.99
N TYR A 350 12.83 5.32 19.33
CA TYR A 350 11.51 5.50 18.74
C TYR A 350 10.46 5.81 19.82
N GLU A 351 10.42 5.03 20.90
CA GLU A 351 9.52 5.25 22.03
C GLU A 351 9.78 6.60 22.70
N ALA A 352 11.04 6.94 22.95
CA ALA A 352 11.43 8.20 23.57
C ALA A 352 11.00 9.41 22.72
N PHE A 353 11.22 9.35 21.41
CA PHE A 353 10.83 10.43 20.50
C PHE A 353 9.31 10.57 20.38
N SER A 354 8.56 9.46 20.37
CA SER A 354 7.10 9.48 20.40
C SER A 354 6.57 10.20 21.64
N GLN A 355 7.06 9.80 22.84
CA GLN A 355 6.68 10.42 24.10
C GLN A 355 7.06 11.90 24.19
N ALA A 356 8.23 12.28 23.66
CA ALA A 356 8.65 13.68 23.62
C ALA A 356 7.76 14.50 22.67
N THR A 357 7.33 13.90 21.55
CA THR A 357 6.40 14.53 20.59
C THR A 357 5.03 14.76 21.22
N ASP A 358 4.50 13.76 21.94
CA ASP A 358 3.23 13.87 22.64
C ASP A 358 3.30 14.96 23.72
N ALA A 359 4.38 15.00 24.52
CA ALA A 359 4.58 16.04 25.52
C ALA A 359 4.70 17.45 24.90
N ALA A 360 5.34 17.58 23.73
CA ALA A 360 5.41 18.86 23.01
C ALA A 360 4.04 19.29 22.47
N ALA A 361 3.18 18.35 22.08
CA ALA A 361 1.82 18.64 21.64
C ALA A 361 0.89 19.02 22.81
N GLU A 362 1.08 18.39 23.99
CA GLU A 362 0.33 18.72 25.22
C GLU A 362 0.73 20.08 25.81
N HIS A 363 1.99 20.50 25.62
CA HIS A 363 2.57 21.70 26.19
C HIS A 363 3.13 22.67 25.14
N PRO A 364 2.35 23.12 24.14
CA PRO A 364 2.87 23.87 22.99
C PRO A 364 3.32 25.30 23.33
N ALA A 365 2.88 25.85 24.47
CA ALA A 365 3.12 27.21 24.87
C ALA A 365 4.18 27.38 25.99
N GLU A 366 4.82 26.27 26.40
CA GLU A 366 5.81 26.33 27.49
C GLU A 366 7.04 27.17 27.04
N PRO A 367 7.42 28.17 27.84
CA PRO A 367 8.55 29.03 27.47
C PRO A 367 9.87 28.33 27.63
N VAL A 368 10.81 28.62 26.72
CA VAL A 368 12.19 28.19 26.87
C VAL A 368 12.76 28.82 28.16
N PRO A 369 13.44 28.08 29.05
CA PRO A 369 14.04 28.63 30.25
C PRO A 369 14.99 29.81 29.98
N LEU A 370 14.91 30.88 30.76
CA LEU A 370 15.62 32.14 30.49
C LEU A 370 17.13 31.95 30.35
N HIS A 371 17.75 31.11 31.19
CA HIS A 371 19.19 30.89 31.21
C HIS A 371 19.74 30.22 29.94
N ILE A 372 18.93 29.50 29.17
CA ILE A 372 19.34 28.88 27.90
C ILE A 372 18.90 29.67 26.66
N ARG A 373 18.28 30.84 26.83
CA ARG A 373 17.96 31.74 25.73
C ARG A 373 19.18 32.56 25.32
N ASN A 374 19.37 32.75 24.02
CA ASN A 374 20.39 33.69 23.53
C ASN A 374 19.99 35.12 23.78
N ALA A 375 20.94 35.98 24.15
CA ALA A 375 20.75 37.41 24.38
C ALA A 375 21.56 38.25 23.36
N PRO A 376 21.19 38.28 22.05
CA PRO A 376 21.93 39.02 21.04
C PRO A 376 21.82 40.56 21.14
N THR A 377 20.88 41.07 21.97
CA THR A 377 20.68 42.52 22.17
C THR A 377 20.73 42.87 23.65
N ARG A 378 21.13 44.12 23.94
CA ARG A 378 21.19 44.66 25.31
C ARG A 378 19.84 44.54 26.03
N LEU A 379 18.73 44.76 25.34
CA LEU A 379 17.40 44.63 25.91
C LEU A 379 17.14 43.19 26.37
N MET A 380 17.58 42.15 25.60
CA MET A 380 17.44 40.75 25.99
C MET A 380 18.30 40.39 27.19
N GLU A 381 19.51 40.95 27.30
CA GLU A 381 20.36 40.83 28.51
C GLU A 381 19.66 41.45 29.73
N GLU A 382 19.09 42.65 29.59
CA GLU A 382 18.34 43.34 30.64
C GLU A 382 17.07 42.55 31.07
N LEU A 383 16.47 41.78 30.16
CA LEU A 383 15.37 40.85 30.41
C LEU A 383 15.80 39.50 31.01
N GLY A 384 17.10 39.33 31.29
CA GLY A 384 17.64 38.13 31.95
C GLY A 384 17.89 36.93 31.03
N TYR A 385 17.88 37.11 29.69
CA TYR A 385 18.20 36.04 28.75
C TYR A 385 19.66 35.66 28.90
N GLY A 386 19.92 34.33 29.00
CA GLY A 386 21.28 33.78 29.19
C GLY A 386 21.83 33.93 30.60
N ALA A 387 21.11 34.63 31.51
CA ALA A 387 21.57 34.83 32.86
C ALA A 387 21.69 33.51 33.63
N GLY A 388 22.91 33.26 34.17
CA GLY A 388 23.18 32.02 34.92
C GLY A 388 23.42 30.77 34.07
N TYR A 389 23.54 30.91 32.73
CA TYR A 389 23.95 29.80 31.88
C TYR A 389 25.35 29.31 32.21
N LYS A 390 25.49 28.01 32.35
CA LYS A 390 26.77 27.38 32.63
C LYS A 390 27.30 26.68 31.40
N TYR A 391 28.39 27.14 30.84
CA TYR A 391 29.02 26.56 29.67
C TYR A 391 29.74 25.27 30.06
N ALA A 392 29.19 24.13 29.65
CA ALA A 392 29.65 22.80 30.11
C ALA A 392 31.14 22.55 29.90
N HIS A 393 31.73 23.03 28.76
CA HIS A 393 33.16 22.85 28.48
C HIS A 393 34.09 23.62 29.44
N ALA A 394 33.58 24.55 30.25
CA ALA A 394 34.36 25.25 31.28
C ALA A 394 34.43 24.47 32.60
N TYR A 395 33.77 23.30 32.68
CA TYR A 395 33.71 22.49 33.86
C TYR A 395 34.43 21.15 33.67
N GLU A 396 34.86 20.54 34.77
CA GLU A 396 35.47 19.23 34.76
C GLU A 396 34.54 18.21 34.08
N HIS A 397 35.09 17.28 33.30
CA HIS A 397 34.37 16.31 32.49
C HIS A 397 33.44 16.91 31.41
N ALA A 398 33.55 18.22 31.10
CA ALA A 398 32.64 18.94 30.19
C ALA A 398 31.16 18.74 30.57
N TYR A 399 30.87 18.62 31.87
CA TYR A 399 29.54 18.40 32.42
C TYR A 399 29.26 19.33 33.58
N VAL A 400 28.07 19.91 33.61
CA VAL A 400 27.58 20.72 34.72
C VAL A 400 26.07 20.52 34.87
N PRO A 401 25.56 20.24 36.06
CA PRO A 401 24.12 20.11 36.28
C PRO A 401 23.42 21.45 36.08
N GLN A 402 22.52 21.49 35.13
CA GLN A 402 21.54 22.56 34.93
C GLN A 402 20.28 22.00 34.29
N GLU A 403 19.18 22.72 34.39
CA GLU A 403 17.90 22.31 33.82
C GLU A 403 17.79 22.80 32.38
N TYR A 404 17.28 21.96 31.47
CA TYR A 404 17.12 22.29 30.06
C TYR A 404 15.66 22.22 29.62
N LEU A 405 14.79 21.59 30.41
CA LEU A 405 13.36 21.50 30.12
C LEU A 405 12.61 22.67 30.72
N PRO A 406 11.44 23.03 30.13
CA PRO A 406 10.51 23.94 30.75
C PRO A 406 10.09 23.44 32.14
N GLU A 407 9.63 24.35 33.00
CA GLU A 407 9.29 24.04 34.38
C GLU A 407 8.21 22.94 34.50
N ALA A 408 7.20 22.98 33.63
CA ALA A 408 6.13 21.98 33.58
C ALA A 408 6.62 20.58 33.20
N LEU A 409 7.77 20.47 32.56
CA LEU A 409 8.37 19.22 32.11
C LEU A 409 9.61 18.81 32.92
N ARG A 410 9.96 19.58 33.97
CA ARG A 410 11.14 19.33 34.78
C ARG A 410 11.15 17.90 35.34
N GLY A 411 12.30 17.23 35.19
CA GLY A 411 12.49 15.84 35.68
C GLY A 411 11.89 14.76 34.80
N ARG A 412 11.22 15.09 33.69
CA ARG A 412 10.74 14.09 32.72
C ARG A 412 11.94 13.37 32.11
N LYS A 413 11.81 12.06 31.95
CA LYS A 413 12.76 11.18 31.27
C LYS A 413 12.00 10.41 30.23
N TRP A 414 12.42 10.49 28.98
CA TRP A 414 11.81 9.76 27.85
C TRP A 414 12.71 8.64 27.35
N TYR A 415 14.04 8.87 27.31
CA TYR A 415 14.98 7.89 26.83
C TYR A 415 15.56 7.06 27.95
N GLU A 416 15.28 5.76 27.91
CA GLU A 416 15.82 4.76 28.83
C GLU A 416 16.56 3.70 28.00
N PRO A 417 17.92 3.70 28.00
CA PRO A 417 18.70 2.73 27.25
C PRO A 417 18.40 1.29 27.68
N SER A 418 18.35 0.39 26.71
CA SER A 418 18.22 -1.04 26.96
C SER A 418 19.55 -1.66 27.46
N ASP A 419 19.47 -2.93 27.86
CA ASP A 419 20.66 -3.71 28.23
C ASP A 419 21.28 -4.47 27.04
N PHE A 420 20.93 -4.07 25.80
CA PHE A 420 21.38 -4.73 24.57
C PHE A 420 22.39 -3.88 23.80
N GLY A 421 23.37 -4.57 23.20
CA GLY A 421 24.35 -3.95 22.29
C GLY A 421 25.05 -2.73 22.89
N TYR A 422 25.19 -1.68 22.09
CA TYR A 422 25.85 -0.44 22.50
C TYR A 422 25.08 0.41 23.52
N GLU A 423 23.77 0.18 23.68
CA GLU A 423 22.98 0.89 24.70
C GLU A 423 23.44 0.58 26.12
N LYS A 424 24.10 -0.56 26.38
CA LYS A 424 24.79 -0.83 27.66
C LYS A 424 25.81 0.24 28.02
N ASP A 425 26.56 0.73 27.03
CA ASP A 425 27.59 1.75 27.26
C ASP A 425 26.96 3.15 27.37
N ILE A 426 25.86 3.40 26.66
CA ILE A 426 25.06 4.62 26.83
C ILE A 426 24.49 4.66 28.23
N LYS A 427 23.92 3.55 28.75
CA LYS A 427 23.36 3.42 30.08
C LYS A 427 24.39 3.77 31.16
N LYS A 428 25.58 3.16 31.09
CA LYS A 428 26.68 3.46 32.03
C LYS A 428 27.06 4.95 32.02
N ARG A 429 27.12 5.60 30.83
CA ARG A 429 27.39 7.05 30.71
C ARG A 429 26.30 7.88 31.36
N MET A 430 25.03 7.54 31.11
CA MET A 430 23.90 8.28 31.67
C MET A 430 23.85 8.12 33.22
N GLU A 431 24.10 6.92 33.73
CA GLU A 431 24.21 6.67 35.19
C GLU A 431 25.35 7.47 35.83
N TRP A 432 26.50 7.57 35.14
CA TRP A 432 27.62 8.36 35.61
C TRP A 432 27.29 9.87 35.64
N TRP A 433 26.60 10.41 34.65
CA TRP A 433 26.14 11.81 34.67
C TRP A 433 25.12 12.05 35.79
N GLU A 434 24.24 11.09 36.06
CA GLU A 434 23.27 11.20 37.16
C GLU A 434 23.99 11.22 38.54
N GLN A 435 25.03 10.41 38.71
CA GLN A 435 25.86 10.44 39.89
C GLN A 435 26.58 11.79 40.08
N LEU A 436 27.09 12.39 39.01
CA LEU A 436 27.69 13.72 39.05
C LEU A 436 26.66 14.79 39.45
N LYS A 437 25.43 14.66 38.92
CA LYS A 437 24.32 15.56 39.27
C LYS A 437 23.94 15.46 40.76
N GLN A 438 23.89 14.26 41.30
CA GLN A 438 23.60 14.02 42.72
C GLN A 438 24.68 14.61 43.61
N LYS A 439 25.95 14.33 43.35
CA LYS A 439 27.09 14.89 44.11
C LYS A 439 27.10 16.42 44.11
N ALA A 440 26.82 17.04 42.99
CA ALA A 440 26.75 18.50 42.92
C ALA A 440 25.54 19.09 43.68
N THR A 441 24.49 18.31 43.89
CA THR A 441 23.32 18.73 44.66
C THR A 441 23.56 18.56 46.15
N GLU A 442 24.23 17.49 46.58
CA GLU A 442 24.62 17.23 47.97
C GLU A 442 25.64 18.25 48.46
N GLY A 443 26.72 18.53 47.71
CA GLY A 443 27.72 19.53 48.06
C GLY A 443 27.19 20.98 48.19
N ARG A 444 26.01 21.27 47.60
CA ARG A 444 25.30 22.53 47.81
C ARG A 444 24.52 22.57 49.12
N LYS A 445 23.99 21.44 49.62
CA LYS A 445 23.30 21.36 50.91
C LYS A 445 24.26 21.52 52.07
N ASP A 446 25.45 20.93 51.97
CA ASP A 446 26.48 21.04 53.00
C ASP A 446 27.15 22.44 53.05
N GLY A 447 27.21 23.16 51.94
CA GLY A 447 27.71 24.56 51.86
C GLY A 447 26.71 25.63 52.38
N MET A 448 25.42 25.31 52.48
CA MET A 448 24.40 26.22 53.05
C MET A 448 24.24 26.10 54.58
N GLY A 449 24.88 25.12 55.20
CA GLY A 449 24.82 24.88 56.66
C GLY A 449 25.92 25.54 57.48
N MET A 450 26.80 26.36 56.87
CA MET A 450 27.93 26.99 57.56
C MET A 450 27.94 28.53 57.52
N THR A 451 26.77 29.14 57.47
CA THR A 451 26.66 30.62 57.70
C THR A 451 25.44 30.84 58.63
N GLU A 452 25.63 30.64 59.92
CA GLU A 452 24.99 31.38 61.00
C GLU A 452 26.03 32.21 61.73
#